data_9c53dd0a9e3a0bbd4f1aef2473496edc
#
_entry.id   9c53dd0a9e3a0bbd4f1aef2473496edc
#
_cell.length_a   1.000
_cell.length_b   1.000
_cell.length_c   1.000
_cell.angle_alpha   90.00
_cell.angle_beta   90.00
_cell.angle_gamma   90.00
#
_symmetry.space_group_name_H-M   'P 1'
#
loop_
_entity.id
_entity.type
_entity.pdbx_description
1 polymer ?
#
loop_
_entity_poly.entity_id
_entity_poly.type
_entity_poly.pdbx_seq_one_letter_code
_entity_poly.pdbx_strand_id
1 'polypeptide(L)'
;MYTIQQNKNILEVKNQENSVFGKIYLDQGASLQELSLDGNTIIQDLHPLEYKNTYASSILFPFANRIKDGAYTFNNENFQLEINQKEENNAIHGFINDKTFKTIRKEANKNSAVIVLEYIDKKIKVGFPYTYSMLIEYTFTQTSLKLKVNIKNTNTKPFPFTIGWHP
;
A
#
# COMPACT_ATOMS: atom_id res chain seq x y z
N MET A 1 -15.80 13.99 16.52
CA MET A 1 -16.33 13.56 15.21
C MET A 1 -15.18 13.46 14.23
N TYR A 2 -15.08 12.34 13.52
CA TYR A 2 -14.10 12.19 12.44
C TYR A 2 -14.64 12.78 11.14
N THR A 3 -13.74 13.18 10.26
CA THR A 3 -14.02 13.64 8.88
C THR A 3 -13.03 13.00 7.92
N ILE A 4 -13.48 12.74 6.70
CA ILE A 4 -12.65 12.21 5.62
C ILE A 4 -12.85 13.14 4.41
N GLN A 5 -11.78 13.78 3.98
CA GLN A 5 -11.77 14.64 2.79
C GLN A 5 -10.94 14.00 1.69
N GLN A 6 -11.37 14.13 0.46
CA GLN A 6 -10.61 13.68 -0.71
C GLN A 6 -10.42 14.84 -1.67
N ASN A 7 -9.17 15.12 -1.99
CA ASN A 7 -8.79 16.08 -3.02
C ASN A 7 -7.90 15.36 -4.04
N LYS A 8 -8.42 15.14 -5.25
CA LYS A 8 -7.76 14.34 -6.28
C LYS A 8 -7.33 12.97 -5.74
N ASN A 9 -6.04 12.72 -5.71
CA ASN A 9 -5.43 11.46 -5.26
C ASN A 9 -5.01 11.45 -3.78
N ILE A 10 -5.41 12.45 -3.01
CA ILE A 10 -5.07 12.56 -1.59
C ILE A 10 -6.34 12.41 -0.75
N LEU A 11 -6.29 11.53 0.24
CA LEU A 11 -7.29 11.40 1.30
C LEU A 11 -6.70 11.91 2.62
N GLU A 12 -7.43 12.79 3.28
CA GLU A 12 -7.11 13.27 4.63
C GLU A 12 -8.18 12.83 5.62
N VAL A 13 -7.73 12.31 6.76
CA VAL A 13 -8.55 11.94 7.91
C VAL A 13 -8.21 12.85 9.06
N LYS A 14 -9.22 13.41 9.72
CA LYS A 14 -9.04 14.24 10.92
C LYS A 14 -10.17 13.95 11.91
N ASN A 15 -9.87 14.02 13.21
CA ASN A 15 -10.92 14.17 14.22
C ASN A 15 -11.15 15.67 14.54
N GLN A 16 -12.22 15.98 15.22
CA GLN A 16 -12.62 17.35 15.54
C GLN A 16 -11.58 18.11 16.37
N GLU A 17 -10.82 17.41 17.19
CA GLU A 17 -9.80 17.97 18.10
C GLU A 17 -8.41 18.09 17.43
N ASN A 18 -8.29 17.66 16.17
CA ASN A 18 -7.02 17.58 15.42
C ASN A 18 -5.93 16.74 16.12
N SER A 19 -6.31 15.87 17.06
CA SER A 19 -5.40 14.95 17.73
C SER A 19 -5.18 13.65 16.95
N VAL A 20 -6.01 13.41 15.93
CA VAL A 20 -5.81 12.34 14.93
C VAL A 20 -5.75 12.96 13.56
N PHE A 21 -4.71 12.62 12.85
CA PHE A 21 -4.51 13.00 11.45
C PHE A 21 -3.95 11.81 10.65
N GLY A 22 -4.41 11.63 9.44
CA GLY A 22 -3.85 10.67 8.50
C GLY A 22 -3.93 11.20 7.07
N LYS A 23 -2.90 10.94 6.26
CA LYS A 23 -2.86 11.36 4.86
C LYS A 23 -2.42 10.22 3.96
N ILE A 24 -3.30 9.84 3.05
CA ILE A 24 -3.14 8.68 2.16
C ILE A 24 -3.02 9.18 0.72
N TYR A 25 -2.03 8.67 -0.01
CA TYR A 25 -1.82 8.96 -1.42
C TYR A 25 -2.29 7.80 -2.28
N LEU A 26 -3.40 7.99 -2.99
CA LEU A 26 -4.06 6.94 -3.77
C LEU A 26 -3.24 6.46 -4.96
N ASP A 27 -2.49 7.35 -5.60
CA ASP A 27 -1.65 7.08 -6.77
C ASP A 27 -0.23 6.62 -6.42
N GLN A 28 0.06 6.49 -5.15
CA GLN A 28 1.31 5.97 -4.60
C GLN A 28 1.07 4.67 -3.80
N GLY A 29 0.35 3.72 -4.42
CA GLY A 29 0.06 2.44 -3.79
C GLY A 29 -0.84 2.52 -2.56
N ALA A 30 -1.66 3.58 -2.46
CA ALA A 30 -2.48 3.87 -1.28
C ALA A 30 -1.66 4.02 0.01
N SER A 31 -0.42 4.52 -0.08
CA SER A 31 0.47 4.70 1.07
C SER A 31 -0.04 5.75 2.06
N LEU A 32 0.05 5.45 3.35
CA LEU A 32 -0.26 6.36 4.45
C LEU A 32 1.02 7.09 4.87
N GLN A 33 1.28 8.28 4.33
CA GLN A 33 2.56 8.98 4.50
C GLN A 33 2.60 9.96 5.67
N GLU A 34 1.46 10.25 6.26
CA GLU A 34 1.40 11.02 7.51
C GLU A 34 0.40 10.36 8.46
N LEU A 35 0.76 10.25 9.72
CA LEU A 35 -0.09 9.72 10.78
C LEU A 35 0.21 10.40 12.11
N SER A 36 -0.82 10.96 12.74
CA SER A 36 -0.77 11.35 14.15
C SER A 36 -1.92 10.68 14.89
N LEU A 37 -1.65 10.18 16.09
CA LEU A 37 -2.61 9.55 16.99
C LEU A 37 -2.47 10.15 18.37
N ASP A 38 -3.58 10.55 18.97
CA ASP A 38 -3.65 11.18 20.29
C ASP A 38 -2.65 12.35 20.45
N GLY A 39 -2.52 13.17 19.39
CA GLY A 39 -1.60 14.31 19.33
C GLY A 39 -0.14 13.97 19.08
N ASN A 40 0.22 12.68 19.03
CA ASN A 40 1.59 12.24 18.77
C ASN A 40 1.80 11.90 17.29
N THR A 41 2.88 12.41 16.71
CA THR A 41 3.28 12.05 15.35
C THR A 41 3.87 10.65 15.33
N ILE A 42 3.28 9.76 14.53
CA ILE A 42 3.69 8.36 14.36
C ILE A 42 4.42 8.18 13.03
N ILE A 43 3.86 8.75 11.94
CA ILE A 43 4.49 8.77 10.62
C ILE A 43 4.55 10.23 10.20
N GLN A 44 5.75 10.68 9.86
CA GLN A 44 6.01 12.06 9.47
C GLN A 44 6.16 12.16 7.95
N ASP A 45 5.70 13.27 7.38
CA ASP A 45 6.03 13.65 6.01
C ASP A 45 7.54 13.72 5.82
N LEU A 46 8.04 13.02 4.82
CA LEU A 46 9.47 12.97 4.51
C LEU A 46 9.92 14.05 3.51
N HIS A 47 9.04 15.01 3.15
CA HIS A 47 9.44 16.10 2.27
C HIS A 47 10.75 16.79 2.76
N PRO A 48 11.74 17.07 1.90
CA PRO A 48 11.68 17.06 0.42
C PRO A 48 12.07 15.72 -0.24
N LEU A 49 12.19 14.63 0.52
CA LEU A 49 12.50 13.32 -0.07
C LEU A 49 11.30 12.83 -0.90
N GLU A 50 11.58 12.40 -2.12
CA GLU A 50 10.53 11.88 -2.99
C GLU A 50 10.13 10.46 -2.61
N TYR A 51 8.84 10.16 -2.66
CA TYR A 51 8.27 8.85 -2.35
C TYR A 51 8.94 7.69 -3.13
N LYS A 52 9.26 7.90 -4.41
CA LYS A 52 9.94 6.87 -5.23
C LYS A 52 11.31 6.43 -4.69
N ASN A 53 11.93 7.25 -3.83
CA ASN A 53 13.24 6.97 -3.23
C ASN A 53 13.09 6.39 -1.80
N THR A 54 11.99 6.68 -1.13
CA THR A 54 11.76 6.30 0.26
C THR A 54 10.84 5.10 0.40
N TYR A 55 9.91 4.91 -0.53
CA TYR A 55 8.79 3.96 -0.44
C TYR A 55 8.00 4.08 0.87
N ALA A 56 7.92 5.29 1.42
CA ALA A 56 7.33 5.57 2.72
C ALA A 56 5.91 5.01 2.84
N SER A 57 5.69 4.17 3.83
CA SER A 57 4.41 3.50 4.11
C SER A 57 3.84 2.68 2.95
N SER A 58 4.67 2.24 2.02
CA SER A 58 4.25 1.34 0.94
C SER A 58 3.78 -0.01 1.48
N ILE A 59 2.75 -0.54 0.84
CA ILE A 59 2.45 -1.97 0.91
C ILE A 59 3.32 -2.67 -0.14
N LEU A 60 4.09 -3.66 0.30
CA LEU A 60 5.02 -4.40 -0.55
C LEU A 60 4.37 -5.70 -0.98
N PHE A 61 4.03 -5.83 -2.26
CA PHE A 61 3.35 -7.00 -2.82
C PHE A 61 3.63 -7.11 -4.33
N PRO A 62 3.81 -8.31 -4.89
CA PRO A 62 3.68 -9.66 -4.33
C PRO A 62 4.92 -10.15 -3.58
N PHE A 63 5.93 -9.32 -3.40
CA PHE A 63 7.07 -9.66 -2.57
C PHE A 63 7.54 -8.46 -1.76
N ALA A 64 7.94 -8.73 -0.53
CA ALA A 64 8.58 -7.76 0.34
C ALA A 64 10.10 -7.88 0.20
N ASN A 65 10.80 -6.73 0.28
CA ASN A 65 12.24 -6.66 0.17
C ASN A 65 12.77 -7.17 -1.19
N ARG A 66 13.91 -7.82 -1.27
CA ARG A 66 14.68 -8.15 -2.48
C ARG A 66 14.44 -9.57 -2.95
N ILE A 67 14.32 -9.73 -4.27
CA ILE A 67 14.50 -11.01 -4.97
C ILE A 67 15.83 -10.90 -5.71
N LYS A 68 16.82 -11.68 -5.27
CA LYS A 68 18.16 -11.71 -5.85
C LYS A 68 18.10 -12.06 -7.32
N ASP A 69 18.81 -11.29 -8.14
CA ASP A 69 18.84 -11.43 -9.60
C ASP A 69 17.44 -11.37 -10.25
N GLY A 70 16.41 -10.96 -9.50
CA GLY A 70 15.02 -11.01 -9.93
C GLY A 70 14.48 -12.42 -10.20
N ALA A 71 15.23 -13.48 -9.87
CA ALA A 71 14.91 -14.84 -10.24
C ALA A 71 14.25 -15.59 -9.06
N TYR A 72 13.19 -16.34 -9.34
CA TYR A 72 12.58 -17.25 -8.37
C TYR A 72 11.99 -18.47 -9.06
N THR A 73 11.79 -19.53 -8.29
CA THR A 73 11.17 -20.77 -8.75
C THR A 73 9.87 -21.02 -7.99
N PHE A 74 8.81 -21.36 -8.69
CA PHE A 74 7.54 -21.77 -8.10
C PHE A 74 6.91 -22.91 -8.93
N ASN A 75 6.47 -23.97 -8.26
CA ASN A 75 5.90 -25.17 -8.91
C ASN A 75 6.78 -25.74 -10.04
N ASN A 76 8.09 -25.80 -9.85
CA ASN A 76 9.10 -26.24 -10.81
C ASN A 76 9.21 -25.39 -12.09
N GLU A 77 8.61 -24.20 -12.10
CA GLU A 77 8.77 -23.20 -13.17
C GLU A 77 9.68 -22.07 -12.69
N ASN A 78 10.57 -21.61 -13.54
CA ASN A 78 11.48 -20.50 -13.27
C ASN A 78 10.88 -19.21 -13.80
N PHE A 79 10.95 -18.16 -12.99
CA PHE A 79 10.43 -16.84 -13.31
C PHE A 79 11.54 -15.79 -13.20
N GLN A 80 11.52 -14.82 -14.09
CA GLN A 80 12.44 -13.70 -14.12
C GLN A 80 11.66 -12.39 -14.02
N LEU A 81 11.78 -11.71 -12.89
CA LEU A 81 11.23 -10.39 -12.64
C LEU A 81 12.09 -9.31 -13.29
N GLU A 82 11.50 -8.17 -13.58
CA GLU A 82 12.23 -6.97 -13.98
C GLU A 82 13.12 -6.48 -12.83
N ILE A 83 14.36 -6.16 -13.14
CA ILE A 83 15.34 -5.60 -12.20
C ILE A 83 15.08 -4.11 -12.04
N ASN A 84 14.60 -3.68 -10.87
CA ASN A 84 14.33 -2.29 -10.55
C ASN A 84 15.37 -1.69 -9.57
N GLN A 85 16.21 -2.51 -8.95
CA GLN A 85 17.39 -2.12 -8.19
C GLN A 85 18.65 -2.55 -8.95
N LYS A 86 19.03 -1.74 -9.94
CA LYS A 86 20.05 -2.10 -10.95
C LYS A 86 21.45 -2.27 -10.36
N GLU A 87 21.84 -1.45 -9.40
CA GLU A 87 23.18 -1.47 -8.80
C GLU A 87 23.48 -2.79 -8.09
N GLU A 88 22.46 -3.40 -7.47
CA GLU A 88 22.59 -4.67 -6.76
C GLU A 88 22.00 -5.86 -7.53
N ASN A 89 21.52 -5.62 -8.75
CA ASN A 89 20.89 -6.60 -9.63
C ASN A 89 19.70 -7.32 -8.97
N ASN A 90 18.81 -6.58 -8.27
CA ASN A 90 17.65 -7.16 -7.59
C ASN A 90 16.32 -6.64 -8.15
N ALA A 91 15.27 -7.45 -8.01
CA ALA A 91 13.90 -6.96 -8.00
C ALA A 91 13.51 -6.63 -6.54
N ILE A 92 12.94 -5.43 -6.30
CA ILE A 92 12.64 -4.96 -4.94
C ILE A 92 11.20 -4.47 -4.83
N HIS A 93 10.54 -4.77 -3.68
CA HIS A 93 9.30 -4.16 -3.17
C HIS A 93 8.01 -4.44 -3.95
N GLY A 94 8.05 -5.34 -4.93
CA GLY A 94 6.84 -5.71 -5.67
C GLY A 94 6.38 -4.67 -6.70
N PHE A 95 5.06 -4.56 -6.93
CA PHE A 95 4.52 -3.83 -8.07
C PHE A 95 3.42 -2.84 -7.76
N ILE A 96 3.01 -2.67 -6.50
CA ILE A 96 1.83 -1.87 -6.18
C ILE A 96 2.13 -0.47 -5.68
N ASN A 97 3.38 -0.17 -5.38
CA ASN A 97 3.83 1.11 -4.84
C ASN A 97 3.54 2.33 -5.75
N ASP A 98 3.42 2.13 -7.06
CA ASP A 98 3.10 3.15 -8.06
C ASP A 98 1.69 3.01 -8.65
N LYS A 99 0.84 2.19 -8.06
CA LYS A 99 -0.52 1.95 -8.57
C LYS A 99 -1.54 2.87 -7.93
N THR A 100 -2.51 3.30 -8.74
CA THR A 100 -3.61 4.13 -8.25
C THR A 100 -4.73 3.26 -7.75
N PHE A 101 -5.05 3.40 -6.47
CA PHE A 101 -6.19 2.75 -5.81
C PHE A 101 -7.44 3.62 -5.94
N LYS A 102 -8.60 2.97 -6.03
CA LYS A 102 -9.91 3.61 -6.01
C LYS A 102 -10.50 3.56 -4.62
N THR A 103 -11.05 4.66 -4.17
CA THR A 103 -11.85 4.68 -2.93
C THR A 103 -13.20 4.02 -3.20
N ILE A 104 -13.51 2.94 -2.49
CA ILE A 104 -14.79 2.21 -2.60
C ILE A 104 -15.70 2.43 -1.39
N ARG A 105 -15.16 2.83 -0.23
CA ARG A 105 -15.93 3.14 0.97
C ARG A 105 -15.22 4.17 1.83
N LYS A 106 -15.99 5.13 2.35
CA LYS A 106 -15.58 6.09 3.38
C LYS A 106 -16.69 6.19 4.41
N GLU A 107 -16.35 5.95 5.67
CA GLU A 107 -17.28 6.07 6.80
C GLU A 107 -16.59 6.81 7.94
N ALA A 108 -17.26 7.79 8.51
CA ALA A 108 -16.75 8.53 9.64
C ALA A 108 -17.86 8.77 10.68
N ASN A 109 -17.52 8.58 11.94
CA ASN A 109 -18.43 8.77 13.06
C ASN A 109 -17.70 9.45 14.24
N LYS A 110 -18.29 9.40 15.45
CA LYS A 110 -17.68 9.99 16.65
C LYS A 110 -16.40 9.29 17.08
N ASN A 111 -16.27 7.99 16.83
CA ASN A 111 -15.24 7.14 17.41
C ASN A 111 -14.16 6.71 16.41
N SER A 112 -14.46 6.75 15.11
CA SER A 112 -13.56 6.22 14.08
C SER A 112 -13.80 6.80 12.70
N ALA A 113 -12.79 6.65 11.84
CA ALA A 113 -12.90 6.79 10.40
C ALA A 113 -12.42 5.51 9.72
N VAL A 114 -13.17 5.03 8.72
CA VAL A 114 -12.85 3.83 7.94
C VAL A 114 -12.78 4.20 6.47
N ILE A 115 -11.70 3.80 5.82
CA ILE A 115 -11.48 3.98 4.38
C ILE A 115 -11.18 2.61 3.78
N VAL A 116 -11.87 2.25 2.71
CA VAL A 116 -11.60 1.03 1.94
C VAL A 116 -11.20 1.43 0.52
N LEU A 117 -10.04 0.94 0.11
CA LEU A 117 -9.40 1.23 -1.17
C LEU A 117 -9.25 -0.05 -1.97
N GLU A 118 -9.43 0.01 -3.27
CA GLU A 118 -9.35 -1.13 -4.18
C GLU A 118 -8.35 -0.89 -5.30
N TYR A 119 -7.57 -1.92 -5.60
CA TYR A 119 -6.80 -2.04 -6.83
C TYR A 119 -7.05 -3.40 -7.48
N ILE A 120 -7.27 -3.40 -8.80
CA ILE A 120 -7.46 -4.63 -9.58
C ILE A 120 -6.36 -4.69 -10.64
N ASP A 121 -5.47 -5.66 -10.51
CA ASP A 121 -4.45 -5.94 -11.50
C ASP A 121 -4.96 -6.97 -12.51
N LYS A 122 -5.22 -6.50 -13.72
CA LYS A 122 -5.67 -7.33 -14.86
C LYS A 122 -4.56 -7.60 -15.87
N LYS A 123 -3.34 -7.07 -15.62
CA LYS A 123 -2.23 -7.17 -16.55
C LYS A 123 -1.29 -8.28 -16.13
N ILE A 124 -0.99 -9.17 -17.06
CA ILE A 124 0.09 -10.14 -16.92
C ILE A 124 1.41 -9.38 -17.02
N LYS A 125 2.30 -9.61 -16.05
CA LYS A 125 3.64 -9.04 -16.03
C LYS A 125 4.69 -10.10 -16.35
N VAL A 126 5.78 -9.66 -16.93
CA VAL A 126 6.97 -10.52 -17.08
C VAL A 126 7.42 -10.95 -15.68
N GLY A 127 7.67 -12.24 -15.52
CA GLY A 127 8.10 -12.82 -14.24
C GLY A 127 7.00 -12.97 -13.18
N PHE A 128 5.78 -12.42 -13.39
CA PHE A 128 4.63 -12.63 -12.51
C PHE A 128 3.34 -12.69 -13.34
N PRO A 129 3.09 -13.81 -14.03
CA PRO A 129 1.98 -13.94 -14.98
C PRO A 129 0.62 -14.19 -14.29
N TYR A 130 0.32 -13.42 -13.24
CA TYR A 130 -0.88 -13.62 -12.44
C TYR A 130 -1.65 -12.31 -12.29
N THR A 131 -2.98 -12.42 -12.18
CA THR A 131 -3.88 -11.32 -11.91
C THR A 131 -4.47 -11.44 -10.50
N TYR A 132 -4.77 -10.31 -9.87
CA TYR A 132 -5.30 -10.26 -8.51
C TYR A 132 -6.11 -8.99 -8.28
N SER A 133 -6.89 -8.99 -7.22
CA SER A 133 -7.43 -7.76 -6.64
C SER A 133 -6.93 -7.60 -5.21
N MET A 134 -6.78 -6.36 -4.79
CA MET A 134 -6.36 -5.98 -3.46
C MET A 134 -7.32 -4.96 -2.86
N LEU A 135 -7.74 -5.23 -1.62
CA LEU A 135 -8.45 -4.27 -0.78
C LEU A 135 -7.56 -3.87 0.38
N ILE A 136 -7.39 -2.57 0.58
CA ILE A 136 -6.73 -1.99 1.74
C ILE A 136 -7.79 -1.28 2.56
N GLU A 137 -7.93 -1.65 3.84
CA GLU A 137 -8.80 -0.98 4.79
C GLU A 137 -7.97 -0.33 5.88
N TYR A 138 -8.08 0.99 5.98
CA TYR A 138 -7.55 1.79 7.08
C TYR A 138 -8.68 2.13 8.04
N THR A 139 -8.50 1.81 9.32
CA THR A 139 -9.40 2.23 10.40
C THR A 139 -8.63 3.07 11.39
N PHE A 140 -9.04 4.32 11.55
CA PHE A 140 -8.47 5.29 12.48
C PHE A 140 -9.34 5.40 13.71
N THR A 141 -8.75 5.32 14.89
CA THR A 141 -9.34 5.65 16.19
C THR A 141 -8.46 6.67 16.90
N GLN A 142 -8.85 7.15 18.09
CA GLN A 142 -8.07 8.10 18.86
C GLN A 142 -6.61 7.65 19.09
N THR A 143 -6.42 6.38 19.40
CA THR A 143 -5.13 5.83 19.84
C THR A 143 -4.57 4.73 18.94
N SER A 144 -5.26 4.40 17.84
CA SER A 144 -4.83 3.28 16.99
C SER A 144 -5.13 3.50 15.51
N LEU A 145 -4.25 2.94 14.69
CA LEU A 145 -4.48 2.65 13.28
C LEU A 145 -4.56 1.14 13.10
N LYS A 146 -5.62 0.66 12.43
CA LYS A 146 -5.69 -0.71 11.95
C LYS A 146 -5.56 -0.71 10.43
N LEU A 147 -4.57 -1.42 9.94
CA LEU A 147 -4.36 -1.70 8.52
C LEU A 147 -4.75 -3.15 8.24
N LYS A 148 -5.71 -3.35 7.34
CA LYS A 148 -6.12 -4.68 6.87
C LYS A 148 -5.96 -4.76 5.37
N VAL A 149 -5.24 -5.78 4.91
CA VAL A 149 -5.05 -6.04 3.48
C VAL A 149 -5.70 -7.37 3.12
N ASN A 150 -6.57 -7.34 2.11
CA ASN A 150 -7.15 -8.54 1.53
C ASN A 150 -6.68 -8.67 0.08
N ILE A 151 -6.12 -9.83 -0.25
CA ILE A 151 -5.66 -10.16 -1.59
C ILE A 151 -6.50 -11.32 -2.09
N LYS A 152 -7.09 -11.13 -3.28
CA LYS A 152 -7.85 -12.17 -3.96
C LYS A 152 -7.12 -12.55 -5.23
N ASN A 153 -6.72 -13.81 -5.34
CA ASN A 153 -6.28 -14.39 -6.60
C ASN A 153 -7.44 -14.43 -7.59
N THR A 154 -7.27 -13.80 -8.74
CA THR A 154 -8.27 -13.80 -9.81
C THR A 154 -7.90 -14.72 -10.99
N ASN A 155 -6.81 -15.50 -10.83
CA ASN A 155 -6.41 -16.56 -11.73
C ASN A 155 -7.00 -17.90 -11.34
N THR A 156 -6.89 -18.85 -12.28
CA THR A 156 -7.17 -20.28 -12.04
C THR A 156 -6.00 -21.01 -11.38
N LYS A 157 -4.77 -20.49 -11.53
CA LYS A 157 -3.55 -21.05 -10.93
C LYS A 157 -3.19 -20.31 -9.63
N PRO A 158 -2.66 -21.01 -8.62
CA PRO A 158 -2.08 -20.37 -7.45
C PRO A 158 -0.83 -19.58 -7.83
N PHE A 159 -0.49 -18.57 -7.01
CA PHE A 159 0.78 -17.85 -7.13
C PHE A 159 1.44 -17.67 -5.76
N PRO A 160 2.78 -17.61 -5.70
CA PRO A 160 3.50 -17.34 -4.47
C PRO A 160 3.43 -15.84 -4.16
N PHE A 161 3.38 -15.49 -2.88
CA PHE A 161 3.54 -14.10 -2.47
C PHE A 161 4.09 -13.97 -1.06
N THR A 162 4.71 -12.84 -0.80
CA THR A 162 4.92 -12.30 0.53
C THR A 162 4.33 -10.90 0.58
N ILE A 163 4.02 -10.41 1.76
CA ILE A 163 3.49 -9.07 1.97
C ILE A 163 4.26 -8.37 3.08
N GLY A 164 4.48 -7.10 2.91
CA GLY A 164 5.06 -6.22 3.92
C GLY A 164 4.41 -4.85 3.93
N TRP A 165 4.60 -4.13 5.01
CA TRP A 165 4.34 -2.71 5.13
C TRP A 165 5.65 -2.02 5.54
N HIS A 166 5.95 -0.89 4.88
CA HIS A 166 7.21 -0.17 5.00
C HIS A 166 6.97 1.21 5.64
N PRO A 167 6.58 1.26 6.94
CA PRO A 167 6.16 2.49 7.61
C PRO A 167 7.29 3.52 7.74
#